data_167c28f2172c68f4522eba5e07ee5107
#
_entry.id   167c28f2172c68f4522eba5e07ee5107
#
_cell.length_a   1.000
_cell.length_b   1.000
_cell.length_c   1.000
_cell.angle_alpha   90.00
_cell.angle_beta   90.00
_cell.angle_gamma   90.00
#
_symmetry.space_group_name_H-M   'P 1'
#
loop_
_entity.id
_entity.type
_entity.pdbx_description
1 polymer ?
#
loop_
_entity_poly.entity_id
_entity_poly.type
_entity_poly.pdbx_seq_one_letter_code
_entity_poly.pdbx_strand_id
1 'polypeptide(L)'
;MDISAGTATTLTLPTDITLSTTKKPRFAVLNQWIVVVNSPTRNLAIDPEGTVRVMVPKAPIQAPTAAVGSSTGLTGAYQYRNSYVVLNGDGELLMESPLGPKSLSLTAANQDISLTDIPISLDTITARRIYRTLAGGTAYFHVADLDGNIQTALLDANTDATVTL
;
A
#
# COMPACT_ATOMS: atom_id res chain seq x y z
N MET A 1 3.11 27.71 -20.92
CA MET A 1 2.19 27.66 -19.79
C MET A 1 1.92 29.10 -19.38
N ASP A 2 0.76 29.60 -19.71
CA ASP A 2 0.36 30.96 -19.38
C ASP A 2 -0.15 30.96 -17.94
N ILE A 3 0.56 31.63 -17.04
CA ILE A 3 0.18 31.82 -15.63
C ILE A 3 -0.48 33.17 -15.40
N SER A 4 -1.20 33.68 -16.41
CA SER A 4 -1.97 34.90 -16.26
C SER A 4 -3.14 34.69 -15.31
N ALA A 5 -3.07 35.30 -14.13
CA ALA A 5 -4.15 35.47 -13.16
C ALA A 5 -4.70 34.19 -12.47
N GLY A 6 -3.86 33.21 -12.18
CA GLY A 6 -4.25 32.08 -11.30
C GLY A 6 -4.29 32.51 -9.82
N THR A 7 -5.39 32.22 -9.14
CA THR A 7 -5.45 32.35 -7.69
C THR A 7 -4.49 31.35 -7.06
N ALA A 8 -3.54 31.80 -6.25
CA ALA A 8 -2.66 30.90 -5.52
C ALA A 8 -3.46 30.12 -4.49
N THR A 9 -3.51 28.79 -4.63
CA THR A 9 -4.16 27.91 -3.66
C THR A 9 -3.11 27.31 -2.75
N THR A 10 -3.32 27.39 -1.43
CA THR A 10 -2.45 26.73 -0.45
C THR A 10 -2.73 25.24 -0.48
N LEU A 11 -1.69 24.44 -0.72
CA LEU A 11 -1.76 23.00 -0.64
C LEU A 11 -1.39 22.51 0.77
N THR A 12 -2.18 21.60 1.31
CA THR A 12 -1.91 20.99 2.63
C THR A 12 -0.90 19.87 2.46
N LEU A 13 0.23 19.97 3.18
CA LEU A 13 1.23 18.91 3.21
C LEU A 13 0.82 17.79 4.17
N PRO A 14 1.19 16.53 3.88
CA PRO A 14 1.13 15.45 4.87
C PRO A 14 1.90 15.82 6.15
N THR A 15 1.42 15.37 7.30
CA THR A 15 1.88 15.86 8.62
C THR A 15 3.34 15.59 8.95
N ASP A 16 3.95 14.60 8.31
CA ASP A 16 5.36 14.21 8.53
C ASP A 16 6.32 14.73 7.44
N ILE A 17 5.83 15.63 6.58
CA ILE A 17 6.62 16.21 5.49
C ILE A 17 7.05 17.62 5.85
N THR A 18 8.34 17.85 5.74
CA THR A 18 8.95 19.18 5.84
C THR A 18 9.66 19.49 4.52
N LEU A 19 9.35 20.62 3.94
CA LEU A 19 10.09 21.11 2.77
C LEU A 19 11.43 21.73 3.20
N SER A 20 12.45 21.52 2.39
CA SER A 20 13.75 22.16 2.62
C SER A 20 13.64 23.68 2.43
N THR A 21 14.12 24.46 3.38
CA THR A 21 14.23 25.91 3.28
C THR A 21 15.52 26.36 2.57
N THR A 22 16.47 25.45 2.37
CA THR A 22 17.79 25.75 1.79
C THR A 22 17.94 25.25 0.36
N LYS A 23 17.14 24.25 -0.05
CA LYS A 23 17.17 23.67 -1.40
C LYS A 23 15.98 24.18 -2.20
N LYS A 24 16.22 24.58 -3.45
CA LYS A 24 15.14 24.94 -4.37
C LYS A 24 14.32 23.71 -4.73
N PRO A 25 12.98 23.79 -4.72
CA PRO A 25 12.13 22.70 -5.20
C PRO A 25 12.37 22.46 -6.70
N ARG A 26 12.26 21.21 -7.09
CA ARG A 26 12.26 20.79 -8.49
C ARG A 26 10.94 20.10 -8.77
N PHE A 27 10.42 20.30 -9.96
CA PHE A 27 9.13 19.79 -10.40
C PHE A 27 9.31 18.98 -11.67
N ALA A 28 8.56 17.90 -11.77
CA ALA A 28 8.38 17.13 -13.00
C ALA A 28 6.89 16.82 -13.15
N VAL A 29 6.42 16.74 -14.38
CA VAL A 29 5.04 16.29 -14.68
C VAL A 29 5.11 14.90 -15.29
N LEU A 30 4.39 13.96 -14.72
CA LEU A 30 4.27 12.60 -15.18
C LEU A 30 2.78 12.19 -15.13
N ASN A 31 2.19 11.88 -16.29
CA ASN A 31 0.78 11.46 -16.40
C ASN A 31 -0.19 12.38 -15.62
N GLN A 32 -0.07 13.70 -15.83
CA GLN A 32 -0.84 14.74 -15.15
C GLN A 32 -0.51 14.94 -13.65
N TRP A 33 0.31 14.10 -13.05
CA TRP A 33 0.82 14.28 -11.69
C TRP A 33 2.01 15.23 -11.67
N ILE A 34 2.08 16.10 -10.66
CA ILE A 34 3.24 16.96 -10.43
C ILE A 34 4.09 16.33 -9.33
N VAL A 35 5.27 15.85 -9.69
CA VAL A 35 6.25 15.35 -8.72
C VAL A 35 7.06 16.51 -8.19
N VAL A 36 7.17 16.62 -6.86
CA VAL A 36 7.93 17.68 -6.17
C VAL A 36 9.08 17.05 -5.40
N VAL A 37 10.31 17.44 -5.78
CA VAL A 37 11.54 16.97 -5.14
C VAL A 37 12.14 18.14 -4.35
N ASN A 38 11.91 18.18 -3.07
CA ASN A 38 12.46 19.19 -2.16
C ASN A 38 12.54 18.72 -0.70
N SER A 39 11.77 17.71 -0.33
CA SER A 39 11.75 17.20 1.04
C SER A 39 13.05 16.49 1.39
N PRO A 40 13.62 16.72 2.59
CA PRO A 40 14.75 15.95 3.07
C PRO A 40 14.38 14.50 3.43
N THR A 41 13.10 14.21 3.58
CA THR A 41 12.59 12.90 4.03
C THR A 41 11.95 12.10 2.93
N ARG A 42 10.99 12.68 2.20
CA ARG A 42 10.22 11.97 1.16
C ARG A 42 9.80 12.95 0.06
N ASN A 43 9.77 12.48 -1.18
CA ASN A 43 9.26 13.25 -2.30
C ASN A 43 7.74 13.27 -2.28
N LEU A 44 7.16 14.31 -2.88
CA LEU A 44 5.72 14.51 -2.96
C LEU A 44 5.24 14.33 -4.39
N ALA A 45 3.99 13.97 -4.52
CA ALA A 45 3.23 14.02 -5.76
C ALA A 45 1.93 14.79 -5.52
N ILE A 46 1.52 15.59 -6.50
CA ILE A 46 0.24 16.32 -6.49
C ILE A 46 -0.59 15.71 -7.60
N ASP A 47 -1.76 15.18 -7.27
CA ASP A 47 -2.67 14.62 -8.25
C ASP A 47 -3.37 15.73 -9.08
N PRO A 48 -4.08 15.37 -10.16
CA PRO A 48 -4.78 16.35 -11.00
C PRO A 48 -5.83 17.17 -10.24
N GLU A 49 -6.36 16.65 -9.16
CA GLU A 49 -7.35 17.27 -8.27
C GLU A 49 -6.71 18.24 -7.26
N GLY A 50 -5.37 18.29 -7.22
CA GLY A 50 -4.61 19.16 -6.32
C GLY A 50 -4.33 18.55 -4.95
N THR A 51 -4.58 17.24 -4.73
CA THR A 51 -4.26 16.59 -3.46
C THR A 51 -2.76 16.28 -3.39
N VAL A 52 -2.15 16.67 -2.28
CA VAL A 52 -0.72 16.38 -2.04
C VAL A 52 -0.59 15.02 -1.37
N ARG A 53 0.20 14.15 -1.99
CA ARG A 53 0.50 12.82 -1.47
C ARG A 53 2.01 12.63 -1.37
N VAL A 54 2.43 11.72 -0.52
CA VAL A 54 3.82 11.23 -0.59
C VAL A 54 3.98 10.39 -1.84
N MET A 55 5.11 10.50 -2.50
CA MET A 55 5.38 9.79 -3.76
C MET A 55 5.39 8.25 -3.56
N VAL A 56 5.86 7.79 -2.38
CA VAL A 56 5.79 6.37 -2.00
C VAL A 56 5.36 6.29 -0.54
N PRO A 57 4.28 5.59 -0.18
CA PRO A 57 3.88 5.39 1.20
C PRO A 57 4.98 4.67 2.00
N LYS A 58 5.06 4.92 3.31
CA LYS A 58 5.95 4.15 4.20
C LYS A 58 5.48 2.70 4.22
N ALA A 59 6.45 1.78 4.35
CA ALA A 59 6.11 0.38 4.56
C ALA A 59 5.31 0.18 5.86
N PRO A 60 4.41 -0.81 5.92
CA PRO A 60 3.84 -1.26 7.18
C PRO A 60 4.94 -1.65 8.17
N ILE A 61 4.78 -1.28 9.44
CA ILE A 61 5.77 -1.56 10.49
C ILE A 61 5.44 -2.82 11.31
N GLN A 62 4.24 -3.37 11.12
CA GLN A 62 3.76 -4.58 11.78
C GLN A 62 3.31 -5.59 10.72
N ALA A 63 3.38 -6.86 11.07
CA ALA A 63 2.81 -7.94 10.26
C ALA A 63 1.33 -8.11 10.59
N PRO A 64 0.50 -8.60 9.64
CA PRO A 64 -0.82 -9.08 9.97
C PRO A 64 -0.72 -10.33 10.86
N THR A 65 -1.70 -10.51 11.75
CA THR A 65 -1.87 -11.75 12.52
C THR A 65 -2.63 -12.76 11.67
N ALA A 66 -2.10 -13.98 11.54
CA ALA A 66 -2.73 -15.05 10.76
C ALA A 66 -3.09 -16.23 11.64
N ALA A 67 -4.30 -16.75 11.50
CA ALA A 67 -4.81 -17.92 12.20
C ALA A 67 -5.58 -18.83 11.24
N VAL A 68 -5.51 -20.16 11.45
CA VAL A 68 -6.33 -21.11 10.69
C VAL A 68 -7.80 -20.97 11.09
N GLY A 69 -8.67 -20.99 10.10
CA GLY A 69 -10.12 -20.98 10.29
C GLY A 69 -10.71 -22.38 10.29
N SER A 70 -12.02 -22.45 10.10
CA SER A 70 -12.79 -23.70 10.19
C SER A 70 -13.36 -24.18 8.86
N SER A 71 -13.32 -23.36 7.82
CA SER A 71 -13.82 -23.70 6.49
C SER A 71 -12.73 -24.34 5.65
N THR A 72 -13.13 -25.06 4.59
CA THR A 72 -12.18 -25.66 3.64
C THR A 72 -11.42 -24.62 2.85
N GLY A 73 -10.14 -24.90 2.55
CA GLY A 73 -9.30 -23.94 1.80
C GLY A 73 -7.89 -24.46 1.58
N LEU A 74 -6.94 -23.87 2.27
CA LEU A 74 -5.51 -24.01 2.07
C LEU A 74 -4.94 -25.26 2.75
N THR A 75 -3.88 -25.82 2.16
CA THR A 75 -3.11 -26.93 2.75
C THR A 75 -1.63 -26.65 2.60
N GLY A 76 -0.92 -26.57 3.72
CA GLY A 76 0.52 -26.31 3.78
C GLY A 76 0.90 -25.18 4.72
N ALA A 77 2.17 -24.79 4.69
CA ALA A 77 2.70 -23.72 5.51
C ALA A 77 2.69 -22.39 4.76
N TYR A 78 2.17 -21.34 5.39
CA TYR A 78 1.98 -20.01 4.77
C TYR A 78 2.51 -18.88 5.65
N GLN A 79 2.94 -17.80 5.02
CA GLN A 79 3.27 -16.54 5.65
C GLN A 79 2.64 -15.40 4.84
N TYR A 80 2.25 -14.34 5.55
CA TYR A 80 1.60 -13.15 4.97
C TYR A 80 2.42 -11.90 5.17
N ARG A 81 2.29 -10.97 4.23
CA ARG A 81 2.78 -9.59 4.30
C ARG A 81 1.73 -8.67 3.71
N ASN A 82 1.85 -7.39 4.00
CA ASN A 82 1.03 -6.39 3.32
C ASN A 82 1.87 -5.20 2.88
N SER A 83 1.36 -4.46 1.91
CA SER A 83 1.83 -3.15 1.47
C SER A 83 0.68 -2.16 1.50
N TYR A 84 1.02 -0.88 1.34
CA TYR A 84 0.10 0.22 1.14
C TYR A 84 0.16 0.66 -0.30
N VAL A 85 -1.01 0.83 -0.94
CA VAL A 85 -1.09 1.18 -2.35
C VAL A 85 -1.94 2.42 -2.59
N VAL A 86 -1.61 3.13 -3.65
CA VAL A 86 -2.44 4.16 -4.25
C VAL A 86 -2.85 3.65 -5.63
N LEU A 87 -4.15 3.46 -5.82
CA LEU A 87 -4.75 3.08 -7.10
C LEU A 87 -5.39 4.32 -7.73
N ASN A 88 -5.47 4.37 -9.05
CA ASN A 88 -6.28 5.37 -9.76
C ASN A 88 -7.77 5.00 -9.71
N GLY A 89 -8.62 5.84 -10.34
CA GLY A 89 -10.07 5.60 -10.40
C GLY A 89 -10.48 4.32 -11.15
N ASP A 90 -9.60 3.78 -11.98
CA ASP A 90 -9.81 2.55 -12.76
C ASP A 90 -9.21 1.31 -12.03
N GLY A 91 -8.68 1.49 -10.83
CA GLY A 91 -8.08 0.41 -10.03
C GLY A 91 -6.64 0.05 -10.42
N GLU A 92 -5.98 0.84 -11.28
CA GLU A 92 -4.60 0.60 -11.66
C GLU A 92 -3.63 1.10 -10.59
N LEU A 93 -2.55 0.36 -10.39
CA LEU A 93 -1.53 0.67 -9.39
C LEU A 93 -0.70 1.90 -9.83
N LEU A 94 -0.79 2.97 -9.06
CA LEU A 94 0.05 4.16 -9.21
C LEU A 94 1.29 4.11 -8.33
N MET A 95 1.14 3.71 -7.09
CA MET A 95 2.22 3.67 -6.10
C MET A 95 2.03 2.51 -5.14
N GLU A 96 3.13 1.91 -4.72
CA GLU A 96 3.13 0.87 -3.71
C GLU A 96 4.30 1.06 -2.75
N SER A 97 4.05 0.90 -1.46
CA SER A 97 5.10 0.87 -0.44
C SER A 97 5.94 -0.40 -0.55
N PRO A 98 7.14 -0.43 0.01
CA PRO A 98 7.79 -1.70 0.29
C PRO A 98 6.90 -2.59 1.16
N LEU A 99 7.07 -3.92 1.04
CA LEU A 99 6.34 -4.88 1.86
C LEU A 99 6.68 -4.71 3.35
N GLY A 100 5.69 -4.76 4.20
CA GLY A 100 5.82 -4.80 5.65
C GLY A 100 6.49 -6.09 6.15
N PRO A 101 6.63 -6.28 7.47
CA PRO A 101 7.12 -7.51 8.06
C PRO A 101 6.25 -8.70 7.69
N LYS A 102 6.83 -9.90 7.75
CA LYS A 102 6.09 -11.16 7.53
C LYS A 102 5.40 -11.62 8.81
N SER A 103 4.23 -12.24 8.67
CA SER A 103 3.54 -12.93 9.76
C SER A 103 4.39 -14.12 10.28
N LEU A 104 4.02 -14.64 11.43
CA LEU A 104 4.47 -15.96 11.81
C LEU A 104 4.01 -16.98 10.77
N SER A 105 4.80 -18.05 10.59
CA SER A 105 4.38 -19.16 9.74
C SER A 105 3.27 -19.93 10.42
N LEU A 106 2.23 -20.26 9.68
CA LEU A 106 1.16 -21.16 10.16
C LEU A 106 0.96 -22.29 9.16
N THR A 107 0.49 -23.43 9.65
CA THR A 107 0.18 -24.60 8.81
C THR A 107 -1.32 -24.84 8.81
N ALA A 108 -1.90 -24.80 7.60
CA ALA A 108 -3.30 -25.13 7.36
C ALA A 108 -3.41 -26.58 6.84
N ALA A 109 -4.49 -27.28 7.21
CA ALA A 109 -4.81 -28.63 6.77
C ALA A 109 -6.21 -28.63 6.15
N ASN A 110 -6.31 -28.15 4.90
CA ASN A 110 -7.57 -27.91 4.19
C ASN A 110 -8.47 -26.91 4.93
N GLN A 111 -7.88 -25.76 5.31
CA GLN A 111 -8.55 -24.72 6.09
C GLN A 111 -8.38 -23.36 5.44
N ASP A 112 -9.36 -22.48 5.59
CA ASP A 112 -9.20 -21.06 5.33
C ASP A 112 -8.25 -20.42 6.35
N ILE A 113 -7.73 -19.24 6.04
CA ILE A 113 -6.86 -18.48 6.92
C ILE A 113 -7.47 -17.11 7.19
N SER A 114 -7.72 -16.84 8.45
CA SER A 114 -8.19 -15.54 8.91
C SER A 114 -6.99 -14.65 9.22
N LEU A 115 -6.95 -13.46 8.58
CA LEU A 115 -6.02 -12.41 8.91
C LEU A 115 -6.72 -11.36 9.78
N THR A 116 -6.06 -10.93 10.84
CA THR A 116 -6.49 -9.83 11.71
C THR A 116 -5.32 -8.86 11.92
N ASP A 117 -5.59 -7.74 12.58
CA ASP A 117 -4.58 -6.72 12.88
C ASP A 117 -3.82 -6.24 11.64
N ILE A 118 -4.47 -6.27 10.47
CA ILE A 118 -3.86 -5.77 9.23
C ILE A 118 -3.57 -4.29 9.43
N PRO A 119 -2.28 -3.87 9.36
CA PRO A 119 -1.89 -2.51 9.68
C PRO A 119 -2.58 -1.46 8.81
N ILE A 120 -2.94 -0.35 9.42
CA ILE A 120 -3.41 0.87 8.76
C ILE A 120 -2.25 1.82 8.50
N SER A 121 -2.35 2.61 7.44
CA SER A 121 -1.35 3.62 7.07
C SER A 121 -1.64 4.95 7.74
N LEU A 122 -0.58 5.70 8.07
CA LEU A 122 -0.68 7.12 8.40
C LEU A 122 -0.61 8.01 7.14
N ASP A 123 -0.18 7.44 6.01
CA ASP A 123 -0.16 8.12 4.73
C ASP A 123 -1.53 8.01 4.05
N THR A 124 -1.84 8.94 3.15
CA THR A 124 -3.01 8.86 2.30
C THR A 124 -2.82 7.74 1.27
N ILE A 125 -3.60 6.68 1.40
CA ILE A 125 -3.60 5.51 0.52
C ILE A 125 -5.03 5.23 0.05
N THR A 126 -5.17 4.46 -1.03
CA THR A 126 -6.48 4.03 -1.54
C THR A 126 -6.81 2.60 -1.13
N ALA A 127 -5.79 1.74 -0.96
CA ALA A 127 -6.00 0.35 -0.55
C ALA A 127 -4.77 -0.22 0.16
N ARG A 128 -4.92 -1.40 0.73
CA ARG A 128 -3.86 -2.22 1.30
C ARG A 128 -3.83 -3.55 0.58
N ARG A 129 -2.67 -3.90 0.07
CA ARG A 129 -2.45 -5.11 -0.71
C ARG A 129 -1.90 -6.22 0.18
N ILE A 130 -2.52 -7.39 0.12
CA ILE A 130 -2.14 -8.57 0.90
C ILE A 130 -1.39 -9.53 -0.02
N TYR A 131 -0.28 -10.03 0.52
CA TYR A 131 0.56 -11.03 -0.13
C TYR A 131 0.71 -12.26 0.75
N ARG A 132 0.80 -13.41 0.11
CA ARG A 132 1.00 -14.71 0.74
C ARG A 132 2.07 -15.50 0.00
N THR A 133 2.80 -16.38 0.73
CA THR A 133 3.60 -17.41 0.10
C THR A 133 2.70 -18.52 -0.50
N LEU A 134 3.19 -19.29 -1.44
CA LEU A 134 2.60 -20.60 -1.72
C LEU A 134 2.95 -21.57 -0.59
N ALA A 135 2.30 -22.74 -0.56
CA ALA A 135 2.54 -23.78 0.44
C ALA A 135 4.02 -24.13 0.57
N GLY A 136 4.62 -23.86 1.72
CA GLY A 136 6.06 -24.08 1.97
C GLY A 136 7.01 -23.19 1.18
N GLY A 137 6.49 -22.22 0.43
CA GLY A 137 7.28 -21.30 -0.40
C GLY A 137 7.89 -20.13 0.37
N THR A 138 8.73 -19.34 -0.32
CA THR A 138 9.35 -18.13 0.22
C THR A 138 9.05 -16.87 -0.59
N ALA A 139 8.59 -17.03 -1.84
CA ALA A 139 8.14 -15.93 -2.68
C ALA A 139 6.72 -15.52 -2.29
N TYR A 140 6.43 -14.23 -2.36
CA TYR A 140 5.14 -13.65 -2.02
C TYR A 140 4.35 -13.31 -3.27
N PHE A 141 3.08 -13.68 -3.28
CA PHE A 141 2.14 -13.47 -4.39
C PHE A 141 0.96 -12.66 -3.91
N HIS A 142 0.42 -11.81 -4.77
CA HIS A 142 -0.75 -11.00 -4.46
C HIS A 142 -1.99 -11.90 -4.27
N VAL A 143 -2.71 -11.66 -3.18
CA VAL A 143 -3.92 -12.43 -2.79
C VAL A 143 -5.16 -11.57 -2.92
N ALA A 144 -5.13 -10.36 -2.37
CA ALA A 144 -6.28 -9.47 -2.34
C ALA A 144 -5.87 -8.03 -2.06
N ASP A 145 -6.69 -7.09 -2.49
CA ASP A 145 -6.65 -5.69 -2.06
C ASP A 145 -7.81 -5.44 -1.08
N LEU A 146 -7.52 -4.72 0.00
CA LEU A 146 -8.48 -4.19 0.95
C LEU A 146 -8.69 -2.71 0.68
N ASP A 147 -9.85 -2.34 0.20
CA ASP A 147 -10.17 -0.95 -0.11
C ASP A 147 -10.06 -0.04 1.12
N GLY A 148 -9.51 1.13 0.88
CA GLY A 148 -9.31 2.14 1.91
C GLY A 148 -8.33 1.73 3.01
N ASN A 149 -8.48 2.35 4.18
CA ASN A 149 -7.54 2.26 5.30
C ASN A 149 -8.21 1.93 6.65
N ILE A 150 -9.35 1.24 6.64
CA ILE A 150 -10.16 1.02 7.85
C ILE A 150 -10.26 -0.47 8.22
N GLN A 151 -10.58 -1.34 7.24
CA GLN A 151 -10.78 -2.77 7.49
C GLN A 151 -9.47 -3.43 7.91
N THR A 152 -9.45 -4.08 9.07
CA THR A 152 -8.24 -4.72 9.64
C THR A 152 -8.28 -6.25 9.61
N ALA A 153 -9.26 -6.84 8.92
CA ALA A 153 -9.41 -8.28 8.80
C ALA A 153 -9.69 -8.72 7.36
N LEU A 154 -9.22 -9.90 6.99
CA LEU A 154 -9.46 -10.56 5.71
C LEU A 154 -9.54 -12.07 5.92
N LEU A 155 -10.46 -12.72 5.22
CA LEU A 155 -10.49 -14.20 5.13
C LEU A 155 -9.86 -14.61 3.79
N ASP A 156 -8.81 -15.42 3.86
CA ASP A 156 -8.16 -16.00 2.68
C ASP A 156 -8.55 -17.47 2.53
N ALA A 157 -9.34 -17.76 1.52
CA ALA A 157 -9.70 -19.10 1.07
C ALA A 157 -9.21 -19.40 -0.36
N ASN A 158 -8.38 -18.50 -0.93
CA ASN A 158 -7.83 -18.65 -2.27
C ASN A 158 -6.84 -19.81 -2.33
N THR A 159 -7.02 -20.71 -3.27
CA THR A 159 -6.05 -21.80 -3.49
C THR A 159 -4.75 -21.24 -4.06
N ASP A 160 -3.64 -22.00 -3.95
CA ASP A 160 -2.36 -21.61 -4.54
C ASP A 160 -2.44 -21.46 -6.07
N ALA A 161 -3.34 -22.20 -6.72
CA ALA A 161 -3.56 -22.11 -8.17
C ALA A 161 -4.24 -20.80 -8.62
N THR A 162 -4.94 -20.12 -7.72
CA THR A 162 -5.64 -18.86 -8.02
C THR A 162 -4.82 -17.62 -7.68
N VAL A 163 -3.73 -17.78 -6.96
CA VAL A 163 -2.84 -16.68 -6.60
C VAL A 163 -1.89 -16.44 -7.77
N THR A 164 -2.03 -15.27 -8.41
CA THR A 164 -1.24 -14.90 -9.59
C THR A 164 0.01 -14.09 -9.22
N LEU A 165 1.02 -14.22 -10.07
CA LEU A 165 2.24 -13.41 -10.08
C LEU A 165 1.95 -11.96 -10.48
#